data_7e68fa9650044d5e228aba21b7cf02da
#
_entry.id   7e68fa9650044d5e228aba21b7cf02da
#
_cell.length_a   1.000
_cell.length_b   1.000
_cell.length_c   1.000
_cell.angle_alpha   90.00
_cell.angle_beta   90.00
_cell.angle_gamma   90.00
#
_symmetry.space_group_name_H-M   'P 1'
#
loop_
_entity.id
_entity.type
_entity.pdbx_description
1 polymer ?
#
loop_
_entity_poly.entity_id
_entity_poly.type
_entity_poly.pdbx_seq_one_letter_code
_entity_poly.pdbx_strand_id
1 'polypeptide(L)'
;VSNEKEALVLENNLIKKFRPRYNIVLATDDRTFVSVRMDLKHDYPRATIVHKYKRDGASYFGPYSSASALYKTLEVFKRFYPLRLCSDHVMANRTRPCVYHEIGLCCAPCVPGKVDKTEYAAVLRNFIRALEGKDDTVARALTQRMQEAATELQFEKAAQWRDSLTAVQETTLKQRAQVGTGTAHRDVHGIFREADRLMIATLMYRDGKLEESATREFKTLLPDEEALEGFLMAYYERASFVPGEVLVSLPLEGLEALSDWISDRAERRVTVSNPQRGDKLEMVKLADVNARHALRVRAETEDRNKTLLRELQEALGLERAPVRMECFDISHGGGKDTVASNVVFMEGVPAKAHYRHYKIKSHDRNDDFASMEEVLRRRLTRGLAEGNLPELIVIDGGLGQLARVQAAFDQLNPA
;
A
#
# COMPACT_ATOMS: atom_id res chain seq x y z
N VAL A 1 2.35 11.98 -40.36
CA VAL A 1 3.27 12.08 -39.24
C VAL A 1 4.64 12.40 -39.82
N SER A 2 5.23 13.53 -39.43
CA SER A 2 6.45 14.04 -40.05
C SER A 2 7.70 13.73 -39.24
N ASN A 3 7.54 13.34 -38.00
CA ASN A 3 8.66 12.98 -37.13
C ASN A 3 8.20 12.01 -36.00
N GLU A 4 9.18 11.41 -35.33
CA GLU A 4 9.00 10.41 -34.27
C GLU A 4 8.16 10.97 -33.09
N LYS A 5 8.37 12.23 -32.71
CA LYS A 5 7.61 12.90 -31.65
C LYS A 5 6.11 13.02 -32.01
N GLU A 6 5.80 13.36 -33.25
CA GLU A 6 4.39 13.40 -33.71
C GLU A 6 3.77 12.00 -33.75
N ALA A 7 4.56 10.97 -34.07
CA ALA A 7 4.13 9.57 -34.04
C ALA A 7 3.74 9.17 -32.61
N LEU A 8 4.57 9.44 -31.62
CA LEU A 8 4.32 9.16 -30.21
C LEU A 8 3.07 9.87 -29.69
N VAL A 9 2.90 11.15 -30.02
CA VAL A 9 1.69 11.92 -29.62
C VAL A 9 0.44 11.35 -30.26
N LEU A 10 0.50 10.99 -31.56
CA LEU A 10 -0.63 10.39 -32.26
C LEU A 10 -1.01 9.04 -31.67
N GLU A 11 -0.05 8.17 -31.41
CA GLU A 11 -0.25 6.87 -30.76
C GLU A 11 -0.94 7.01 -29.41
N ASN A 12 -0.43 7.87 -28.52
CA ASN A 12 -1.04 8.14 -27.23
C ASN A 12 -2.49 8.62 -27.36
N ASN A 13 -2.79 9.49 -28.31
CA ASN A 13 -4.15 9.95 -28.59
C ASN A 13 -5.06 8.82 -29.08
N LEU A 14 -4.55 7.92 -29.92
CA LEU A 14 -5.30 6.76 -30.41
C LEU A 14 -5.56 5.74 -29.30
N ILE A 15 -4.57 5.44 -28.45
CA ILE A 15 -4.72 4.58 -27.27
C ILE A 15 -5.82 5.13 -26.34
N LYS A 16 -5.84 6.43 -26.06
CA LYS A 16 -6.87 7.06 -25.25
C LYS A 16 -8.28 6.97 -25.88
N LYS A 17 -8.35 7.19 -27.18
CA LYS A 17 -9.62 7.18 -27.92
C LYS A 17 -10.23 5.78 -28.02
N PHE A 18 -9.43 4.78 -28.36
CA PHE A 18 -9.89 3.43 -28.67
C PHE A 18 -9.72 2.45 -27.51
N ARG A 19 -8.89 2.77 -26.50
CA ARG A 19 -8.60 1.94 -25.30
C ARG A 19 -8.38 0.46 -25.64
N PRO A 20 -7.44 0.14 -26.51
CA PRO A 20 -7.20 -1.24 -26.92
C PRO A 20 -6.77 -2.09 -25.71
N ARG A 21 -7.20 -3.35 -25.69
CA ARG A 21 -7.17 -4.23 -24.52
C ARG A 21 -5.78 -4.43 -23.89
N TYR A 22 -4.73 -4.38 -24.71
CA TYR A 22 -3.36 -4.70 -24.30
C TYR A 22 -2.43 -3.47 -24.18
N ASN A 23 -2.93 -2.27 -24.42
CA ASN A 23 -2.15 -1.05 -24.27
C ASN A 23 -2.17 -0.55 -22.82
N ILE A 24 -1.11 0.23 -22.49
CA ILE A 24 -0.97 0.78 -21.14
C ILE A 24 -2.03 1.84 -20.86
N VAL A 25 -2.89 1.57 -19.87
CA VAL A 25 -3.88 2.53 -19.35
C VAL A 25 -3.68 2.66 -17.86
N LEU A 26 -3.35 3.87 -17.39
CA LEU A 26 -3.20 4.16 -15.95
C LEU A 26 -4.57 4.14 -15.27
N ALA A 27 -4.87 3.07 -14.53
CA ALA A 27 -6.15 2.89 -13.85
C ALA A 27 -6.10 3.29 -12.35
N THR A 28 -5.08 2.88 -11.62
CA THR A 28 -4.99 3.07 -10.16
C THR A 28 -3.56 3.30 -9.70
N ASP A 29 -3.39 4.06 -8.63
CA ASP A 29 -2.10 4.37 -8.00
C ASP A 29 -1.94 3.50 -6.74
N ASP A 30 -1.12 2.44 -6.81
CA ASP A 30 -0.79 1.58 -5.68
C ASP A 30 0.51 2.03 -5.02
N ARG A 31 0.38 2.69 -3.88
CA ARG A 31 1.51 3.15 -3.07
C ARG A 31 1.95 2.05 -2.10
N THR A 32 3.10 1.44 -2.36
CA THR A 32 3.60 0.29 -1.60
C THR A 32 4.60 0.65 -0.50
N PHE A 33 5.12 1.88 -0.47
CA PHE A 33 6.18 2.26 0.46
C PHE A 33 5.68 3.13 1.61
N VAL A 34 6.33 2.92 2.76
CA VAL A 34 6.06 3.66 3.99
C VAL A 34 7.34 4.29 4.52
N SER A 35 7.19 5.39 5.25
CA SER A 35 8.31 6.06 5.94
C SER A 35 8.01 6.21 7.41
N VAL A 36 9.05 6.31 8.23
CA VAL A 36 8.93 6.69 9.63
C VAL A 36 9.12 8.20 9.74
N ARG A 37 8.07 8.89 10.17
CA ARG A 37 8.10 10.33 10.43
C ARG A 37 8.36 10.59 11.90
N MET A 38 9.28 11.52 12.20
CA MET A 38 9.60 11.99 13.55
C MET A 38 9.77 13.51 13.56
N ASP A 39 9.05 14.21 14.43
CA ASP A 39 9.27 15.63 14.64
C ASP A 39 10.39 15.83 15.68
N LEU A 40 11.61 16.01 15.19
CA LEU A 40 12.80 16.17 16.04
C LEU A 40 12.87 17.53 16.76
N LYS A 41 11.97 18.47 16.45
CA LYS A 41 11.86 19.75 17.17
C LYS A 41 11.09 19.59 18.49
N HIS A 42 10.30 18.53 18.61
CA HIS A 42 9.58 18.22 19.84
C HIS A 42 10.56 17.69 20.90
N ASP A 43 10.39 18.09 22.17
CA ASP A 43 11.24 17.63 23.30
C ASP A 43 11.30 16.10 23.42
N TYR A 44 10.19 15.42 23.12
CA TYR A 44 10.03 13.97 23.16
C TYR A 44 9.41 13.47 21.84
N PRO A 45 10.18 13.36 20.76
CA PRO A 45 9.68 12.89 19.46
C PRO A 45 9.12 11.46 19.53
N ARG A 46 8.11 11.17 18.71
CA ARG A 46 7.62 9.80 18.51
C ARG A 46 7.79 9.36 17.06
N ALA A 47 8.01 8.07 16.86
CA ALA A 47 8.01 7.47 15.54
C ALA A 47 6.58 7.20 15.07
N THR A 48 6.22 7.66 13.87
CA THR A 48 4.93 7.40 13.23
C THR A 48 5.15 6.90 11.82
N ILE A 49 4.42 5.84 11.42
CA ILE A 49 4.46 5.34 10.05
C ILE A 49 3.54 6.20 9.19
N VAL A 50 4.05 6.65 8.06
CA VAL A 50 3.32 7.47 7.09
C VAL A 50 3.53 6.97 5.68
N HIS A 51 2.49 7.12 4.83
CA HIS A 51 2.54 6.74 3.41
C HIS A 51 2.87 7.94 2.49
N LYS A 52 2.88 9.15 3.04
CA LYS A 52 3.14 10.38 2.27
C LYS A 52 4.11 11.27 3.01
N TYR A 53 5.08 11.78 2.27
CA TYR A 53 5.94 12.87 2.72
C TYR A 53 5.13 14.17 2.81
N LYS A 54 5.37 14.97 3.87
CA LYS A 54 4.83 16.32 4.03
C LYS A 54 5.98 17.27 4.30
N ARG A 55 5.94 18.47 3.72
CA ARG A 55 6.90 19.56 4.02
C ARG A 55 6.52 20.25 5.33
N ASP A 56 6.57 19.54 6.45
CA ASP A 56 6.19 20.02 7.77
C ASP A 56 7.39 20.23 8.71
N GLY A 57 8.61 20.11 8.17
CA GLY A 57 9.86 20.29 8.93
C GLY A 57 10.20 19.13 9.85
N ALA A 58 9.45 18.02 9.81
CA ALA A 58 9.79 16.78 10.48
C ALA A 58 10.86 16.00 9.71
N SER A 59 11.56 15.09 10.40
CA SER A 59 12.49 14.14 9.78
C SER A 59 11.76 12.89 9.32
N TYR A 60 12.13 12.39 8.14
CA TYR A 60 11.56 11.20 7.52
C TYR A 60 12.67 10.18 7.29
N PHE A 61 12.47 8.97 7.77
CA PHE A 61 13.38 7.83 7.61
C PHE A 61 12.73 6.80 6.71
N GLY A 62 13.45 6.27 5.78
CA GLY A 62 12.94 5.39 4.75
C GLY A 62 13.17 5.98 3.37
N PRO A 63 12.48 5.54 2.32
CA PRO A 63 11.28 4.70 2.33
C PRO A 63 11.59 3.22 2.54
N TYR A 64 10.63 2.51 3.12
CA TYR A 64 10.71 1.07 3.33
C TYR A 64 9.78 0.34 2.37
N SER A 65 10.31 -0.65 1.67
CA SER A 65 9.57 -1.40 0.63
C SER A 65 8.48 -2.33 1.18
N SER A 66 8.56 -2.69 2.46
CA SER A 66 7.60 -3.56 3.13
C SER A 66 7.04 -2.88 4.37
N ALA A 67 5.78 -2.47 4.30
CA ALA A 67 5.07 -1.94 5.47
C ALA A 67 5.01 -3.00 6.59
N SER A 68 4.75 -4.26 6.26
CA SER A 68 4.70 -5.36 7.23
C SER A 68 6.03 -5.57 7.94
N ALA A 69 7.16 -5.57 7.19
CA ALA A 69 8.50 -5.70 7.79
C ALA A 69 8.81 -4.49 8.70
N LEU A 70 8.46 -3.27 8.27
CA LEU A 70 8.64 -2.08 9.09
C LEU A 70 7.82 -2.12 10.37
N TYR A 71 6.54 -2.53 10.31
CA TYR A 71 5.71 -2.69 11.51
C TYR A 71 6.33 -3.68 12.50
N LYS A 72 6.74 -4.87 12.03
CA LYS A 72 7.43 -5.87 12.86
C LYS A 72 8.73 -5.33 13.44
N THR A 73 9.54 -4.61 12.66
CA THR A 73 10.77 -3.98 13.11
C THR A 73 10.52 -2.96 14.22
N LEU A 74 9.52 -2.08 14.06
CA LEU A 74 9.17 -1.10 15.09
C LEU A 74 8.61 -1.75 16.36
N GLU A 75 7.87 -2.86 16.25
CA GLU A 75 7.44 -3.63 17.43
C GLU A 75 8.64 -4.21 18.21
N VAL A 76 9.65 -4.70 17.51
CA VAL A 76 10.91 -5.14 18.13
C VAL A 76 11.65 -3.94 18.75
N PHE A 77 11.78 -2.84 18.02
CA PHE A 77 12.52 -1.65 18.46
C PHE A 77 11.92 -1.01 19.71
N LYS A 78 10.61 -1.06 19.92
CA LYS A 78 9.96 -0.57 21.16
C LYS A 78 10.52 -1.20 22.42
N ARG A 79 10.99 -2.45 22.36
CA ARG A 79 11.57 -3.17 23.51
C ARG A 79 13.02 -2.78 23.80
N PHE A 80 13.76 -2.34 22.78
CA PHE A 80 15.16 -1.90 22.92
C PHE A 80 15.27 -0.39 23.11
N TYR A 81 14.34 0.35 22.54
CA TYR A 81 14.28 1.81 22.56
C TYR A 81 12.89 2.25 23.02
N PRO A 82 12.65 2.36 24.35
CA PRO A 82 11.31 2.64 24.90
C PRO A 82 10.89 4.11 24.69
N LEU A 83 10.77 4.54 23.45
CA LEU A 83 10.31 5.88 23.10
C LEU A 83 8.82 6.07 23.37
N ARG A 84 8.38 7.31 23.41
CA ARG A 84 6.97 7.68 23.53
C ARG A 84 6.12 7.12 22.39
N LEU A 85 4.99 6.48 22.71
CA LEU A 85 4.04 5.92 21.76
C LEU A 85 2.77 6.78 21.60
N CYS A 86 2.37 7.53 22.64
CA CYS A 86 1.13 8.31 22.68
C CYS A 86 1.21 9.60 21.84
N SER A 87 0.05 10.17 21.50
CA SER A 87 -0.07 11.47 20.83
C SER A 87 0.32 12.62 21.76
N ASP A 88 0.59 13.81 21.20
CA ASP A 88 0.95 15.00 21.98
C ASP A 88 -0.19 15.40 22.91
N HIS A 89 -1.44 15.31 22.45
CA HIS A 89 -2.62 15.58 23.27
C HIS A 89 -2.70 14.61 24.48
N VAL A 90 -2.48 13.33 24.29
CA VAL A 90 -2.50 12.34 25.36
C VAL A 90 -1.34 12.56 26.34
N MET A 91 -0.16 12.92 25.80
CA MET A 91 1.02 13.20 26.62
C MET A 91 0.79 14.40 27.53
N ALA A 92 0.26 15.51 26.99
CA ALA A 92 0.04 16.75 27.72
C ALA A 92 -1.00 16.64 28.86
N ASN A 93 -1.96 15.72 28.72
CA ASN A 93 -3.05 15.56 29.68
C ASN A 93 -2.85 14.37 30.66
N ARG A 94 -1.66 13.77 30.70
CA ARG A 94 -1.42 12.59 31.52
C ARG A 94 -0.59 12.93 32.76
N THR A 95 -1.05 12.46 33.91
CA THR A 95 -0.41 12.71 35.21
C THR A 95 0.23 11.48 35.83
N ARG A 96 -0.06 10.29 35.29
CA ARG A 96 0.50 9.00 35.77
C ARG A 96 0.98 8.14 34.60
N PRO A 97 1.98 7.25 34.81
CA PRO A 97 2.43 6.30 33.80
C PRO A 97 1.27 5.44 33.27
N CYS A 98 1.39 4.98 32.04
CA CYS A 98 0.42 4.06 31.44
C CYS A 98 0.99 2.64 31.34
N VAL A 99 0.13 1.70 30.95
CA VAL A 99 0.50 0.28 30.79
C VAL A 99 1.77 0.09 29.94
N TYR A 100 2.00 0.90 28.90
CA TYR A 100 3.22 0.81 28.08
C TYR A 100 4.50 1.11 28.86
N HIS A 101 4.43 1.92 29.91
CA HIS A 101 5.55 2.12 30.81
C HIS A 101 5.75 0.91 31.73
N GLU A 102 4.65 0.38 32.27
CA GLU A 102 4.68 -0.77 33.17
C GLU A 102 5.28 -2.02 32.51
N ILE A 103 5.01 -2.21 31.21
CA ILE A 103 5.56 -3.33 30.40
C ILE A 103 6.88 -2.96 29.69
N GLY A 104 7.52 -1.83 30.02
CA GLY A 104 8.85 -1.47 29.52
C GLY A 104 8.92 -0.98 28.08
N LEU A 105 7.79 -0.66 27.43
CA LEU A 105 7.75 -0.19 26.03
C LEU A 105 7.80 1.33 25.87
N CYS A 106 7.76 2.10 26.98
CA CYS A 106 7.79 3.55 27.00
C CYS A 106 8.46 4.05 28.27
N CYS A 107 9.36 5.04 28.16
CA CYS A 107 10.03 5.64 29.31
C CYS A 107 9.17 6.66 30.09
N ALA A 108 7.90 6.85 29.74
CA ALA A 108 6.92 7.76 30.37
C ALA A 108 7.34 9.23 30.46
N PRO A 109 7.73 9.91 29.37
CA PRO A 109 8.12 11.32 29.42
C PRO A 109 6.94 12.25 29.72
N CYS A 110 5.70 11.73 29.76
CA CYS A 110 4.50 12.43 30.16
C CYS A 110 4.39 12.69 31.66
N VAL A 111 5.26 12.06 32.47
CA VAL A 111 5.25 12.20 33.92
C VAL A 111 6.55 12.89 34.36
N PRO A 112 6.49 14.09 34.99
CA PRO A 112 7.66 14.80 35.45
C PRO A 112 8.58 13.93 36.34
N GLY A 113 9.88 14.00 36.08
CA GLY A 113 10.91 13.28 36.89
C GLY A 113 11.10 11.78 36.55
N LYS A 114 10.37 11.24 35.53
CA LYS A 114 10.56 9.84 35.08
C LYS A 114 11.71 9.69 34.09
N VAL A 115 11.87 10.60 33.17
CA VAL A 115 12.96 10.67 32.20
C VAL A 115 13.22 12.14 31.86
N ASP A 116 14.49 12.53 31.79
CA ASP A 116 14.83 13.88 31.34
C ASP A 116 15.00 13.95 29.80
N LYS A 117 15.12 15.18 29.28
CA LYS A 117 15.28 15.39 27.82
C LYS A 117 16.59 14.82 27.27
N THR A 118 17.65 14.81 28.07
CA THR A 118 18.97 14.34 27.67
C THR A 118 19.02 12.80 27.59
N GLU A 119 18.42 12.14 28.56
CA GLU A 119 18.23 10.69 28.56
C GLU A 119 17.36 10.25 27.38
N TYR A 120 16.22 10.94 27.16
CA TYR A 120 15.35 10.64 26.02
C TYR A 120 16.07 10.82 24.69
N ALA A 121 16.82 11.92 24.53
CA ALA A 121 17.60 12.20 23.34
C ALA A 121 18.71 11.15 23.08
N ALA A 122 19.26 10.53 24.11
CA ALA A 122 20.23 9.45 23.96
C ALA A 122 19.57 8.18 23.41
N VAL A 123 18.42 7.79 23.95
CA VAL A 123 17.62 6.67 23.42
C VAL A 123 17.18 6.92 21.99
N LEU A 124 16.73 8.15 21.69
CA LEU A 124 16.31 8.56 20.36
C LEU A 124 17.45 8.46 19.34
N ARG A 125 18.66 8.91 19.68
CA ARG A 125 19.83 8.80 18.78
C ARG A 125 20.14 7.34 18.44
N ASN A 126 20.10 6.45 19.43
CA ASN A 126 20.35 5.03 19.21
C ASN A 126 19.25 4.39 18.35
N PHE A 127 17.98 4.75 18.59
CA PHE A 127 16.86 4.34 17.73
C PHE A 127 17.05 4.78 16.27
N ILE A 128 17.42 6.03 16.04
CA ILE A 128 17.67 6.56 14.68
C ILE A 128 18.83 5.81 14.02
N ARG A 129 19.94 5.58 14.73
CA ARG A 129 21.09 4.81 14.21
C ARG A 129 20.70 3.39 13.82
N ALA A 130 19.90 2.72 14.66
CA ALA A 130 19.40 1.39 14.35
C ALA A 130 18.45 1.42 13.14
N LEU A 131 17.57 2.41 13.05
CA LEU A 131 16.64 2.58 11.93
C LEU A 131 17.38 2.85 10.60
N GLU A 132 18.50 3.58 10.64
CA GLU A 132 19.39 3.83 9.50
C GLU A 132 20.34 2.66 9.18
N GLY A 133 20.25 1.55 9.92
CA GLY A 133 21.14 0.39 9.74
C GLY A 133 22.61 0.64 10.15
N LYS A 134 22.87 1.71 10.92
CA LYS A 134 24.20 2.05 11.44
C LYS A 134 24.52 1.39 12.79
N ASP A 135 23.56 0.65 13.35
CA ASP A 135 23.68 -0.06 14.62
C ASP A 135 23.05 -1.44 14.47
N ASP A 136 23.84 -2.48 14.70
CA ASP A 136 23.44 -3.89 14.60
C ASP A 136 23.15 -4.55 15.94
N THR A 137 23.13 -3.79 17.04
CA THR A 137 22.92 -4.29 18.41
C THR A 137 21.64 -5.10 18.53
N VAL A 138 20.55 -4.63 17.91
CA VAL A 138 19.26 -5.35 17.92
C VAL A 138 19.36 -6.67 17.15
N ALA A 139 19.99 -6.66 15.97
CA ALA A 139 20.15 -7.87 15.17
C ALA A 139 20.99 -8.92 15.90
N ARG A 140 22.07 -8.52 16.56
CA ARG A 140 22.89 -9.42 17.38
C ARG A 140 22.10 -9.99 18.57
N ALA A 141 21.36 -9.15 19.28
CA ALA A 141 20.53 -9.61 20.41
C ALA A 141 19.42 -10.59 19.96
N LEU A 142 18.80 -10.36 18.80
CA LEU A 142 17.82 -11.28 18.24
C LEU A 142 18.45 -12.62 17.83
N THR A 143 19.65 -12.60 17.23
CA THR A 143 20.39 -13.79 16.85
C THR A 143 20.71 -14.65 18.08
N GLN A 144 21.18 -14.00 19.16
CA GLN A 144 21.47 -14.68 20.41
C GLN A 144 20.22 -15.34 21.01
N ARG A 145 19.11 -14.62 21.11
CA ARG A 145 17.82 -15.16 21.62
C ARG A 145 17.28 -16.30 20.78
N MET A 146 17.45 -16.24 19.46
CA MET A 146 17.07 -17.31 18.56
C MET A 146 17.89 -18.59 18.84
N GLN A 147 19.21 -18.44 19.03
CA GLN A 147 20.11 -19.56 19.32
C GLN A 147 19.83 -20.16 20.72
N GLU A 148 19.61 -19.34 21.73
CA GLU A 148 19.23 -19.78 23.08
C GLU A 148 17.92 -20.58 23.04
N ALA A 149 16.87 -20.06 22.39
CA ALA A 149 15.60 -20.76 22.24
C ALA A 149 15.72 -22.09 21.45
N ALA A 150 16.59 -22.14 20.44
CA ALA A 150 16.86 -23.37 19.70
C ALA A 150 17.57 -24.40 20.55
N THR A 151 18.54 -23.99 21.37
CA THR A 151 19.28 -24.86 22.31
C THR A 151 18.34 -25.44 23.37
N GLU A 152 17.35 -24.66 23.81
CA GLU A 152 16.33 -25.08 24.78
C GLU A 152 15.18 -25.88 24.12
N LEU A 153 15.30 -26.22 22.82
CA LEU A 153 14.29 -26.94 22.02
C LEU A 153 12.93 -26.21 21.93
N GLN A 154 12.92 -24.88 22.14
CA GLN A 154 11.74 -24.04 22.03
C GLN A 154 11.57 -23.53 20.59
N PHE A 155 11.31 -24.44 19.66
CA PHE A 155 11.37 -24.16 18.22
C PHE A 155 10.40 -23.08 17.76
N GLU A 156 9.21 -22.96 18.35
CA GLU A 156 8.25 -21.90 18.02
C GLU A 156 8.80 -20.50 18.40
N LYS A 157 9.44 -20.38 19.56
CA LYS A 157 10.09 -19.12 19.97
C LYS A 157 11.30 -18.81 19.08
N ALA A 158 12.11 -19.82 18.75
CA ALA A 158 13.23 -19.65 17.84
C ALA A 158 12.76 -19.15 16.46
N ALA A 159 11.65 -19.68 15.93
CA ALA A 159 11.03 -19.22 14.69
C ALA A 159 10.54 -17.76 14.80
N GLN A 160 9.90 -17.36 15.90
CA GLN A 160 9.48 -15.97 16.13
C GLN A 160 10.67 -14.99 16.15
N TRP A 161 11.78 -15.37 16.79
CA TRP A 161 13.00 -14.54 16.82
C TRP A 161 13.67 -14.47 15.45
N ARG A 162 13.69 -15.58 14.69
CA ARG A 162 14.16 -15.59 13.28
C ARG A 162 13.36 -14.64 12.41
N ASP A 163 12.04 -14.70 12.49
CA ASP A 163 11.14 -13.85 11.68
C ASP A 163 11.30 -12.36 12.06
N SER A 164 11.55 -12.07 13.35
CA SER A 164 11.87 -10.72 13.84
C SER A 164 13.23 -10.24 13.32
N LEU A 165 14.24 -11.11 13.30
CA LEU A 165 15.56 -10.82 12.75
C LEU A 165 15.50 -10.54 11.24
N THR A 166 14.77 -11.36 10.49
CA THR A 166 14.56 -11.17 9.05
C THR A 166 13.91 -9.81 8.78
N ALA A 167 12.85 -9.45 9.52
CA ALA A 167 12.19 -8.14 9.36
C ALA A 167 13.12 -6.97 9.65
N VAL A 168 13.95 -7.04 10.70
CA VAL A 168 14.96 -6.02 11.03
C VAL A 168 15.99 -5.92 9.91
N GLN A 169 16.51 -7.04 9.41
CA GLN A 169 17.50 -7.07 8.33
C GLN A 169 16.93 -6.49 7.03
N GLU A 170 15.72 -6.87 6.62
CA GLU A 170 15.05 -6.30 5.44
C GLU A 170 14.86 -4.79 5.56
N THR A 171 14.51 -4.30 6.75
CA THR A 171 14.31 -2.88 7.01
C THR A 171 15.62 -2.09 6.97
N THR A 172 16.74 -2.64 7.52
CA THR A 172 17.99 -1.92 7.73
C THR A 172 18.99 -2.06 6.58
N LEU A 173 19.04 -3.21 5.88
CA LEU A 173 19.99 -3.44 4.78
C LEU A 173 19.78 -2.47 3.60
N LYS A 174 18.55 -2.10 3.32
CA LYS A 174 18.19 -1.19 2.21
C LYS A 174 18.55 0.28 2.46
N GLN A 175 18.73 0.68 3.70
CA GLN A 175 19.11 2.07 4.05
C GLN A 175 20.58 2.38 3.73
N ARG A 176 21.45 1.37 3.68
CA ARG A 176 22.88 1.56 3.34
C ARG A 176 23.11 1.93 1.86
N ALA A 177 22.16 1.61 0.98
CA ALA A 177 22.25 1.88 -0.46
C ALA A 177 21.78 3.30 -0.86
N GLN A 178 21.34 4.15 0.07
CA GLN A 178 20.68 5.42 -0.24
C GLN A 178 21.56 6.68 -0.13
N VAL A 179 22.87 6.57 -0.14
CA VAL A 179 23.75 7.73 -0.13
C VAL A 179 24.08 8.14 -1.56
N GLY A 180 23.12 8.77 -2.23
CA GLY A 180 23.35 9.53 -3.46
C GLY A 180 23.63 11.00 -3.10
N THR A 181 24.86 11.45 -3.28
CA THR A 181 25.26 12.85 -3.11
C THR A 181 24.80 13.68 -4.31
N GLY A 182 23.67 14.40 -4.17
CA GLY A 182 23.24 15.35 -5.21
C GLY A 182 21.87 15.93 -4.97
N THR A 183 21.73 17.24 -5.16
CA THR A 183 20.50 18.03 -5.05
C THR A 183 19.54 17.85 -6.25
N ALA A 184 19.75 16.85 -7.09
CA ALA A 184 18.98 16.65 -8.31
C ALA A 184 17.63 15.95 -8.04
N HIS A 185 16.56 16.50 -8.62
CA HIS A 185 15.28 15.82 -8.71
C HIS A 185 15.32 14.82 -9.87
N ARG A 186 14.97 13.56 -9.59
CA ARG A 186 14.91 12.50 -10.60
C ARG A 186 13.84 11.47 -10.31
N ASP A 187 13.30 10.89 -11.37
CA ASP A 187 12.45 9.72 -11.31
C ASP A 187 13.19 8.52 -11.93
N VAL A 188 13.05 7.36 -11.33
CA VAL A 188 13.72 6.13 -11.78
C VAL A 188 12.63 5.08 -12.02
N HIS A 189 12.57 4.57 -13.24
CA HIS A 189 11.59 3.58 -13.64
C HIS A 189 12.25 2.23 -13.89
N GLY A 190 11.87 1.25 -13.08
CA GLY A 190 12.28 -0.15 -13.24
C GLY A 190 11.10 -0.99 -13.70
N ILE A 191 11.40 -2.13 -14.32
CA ILE A 191 10.41 -3.01 -14.92
C ILE A 191 10.69 -4.47 -14.56
N PHE A 192 9.62 -5.24 -14.43
CA PHE A 192 9.71 -6.69 -14.30
C PHE A 192 8.48 -7.35 -14.93
N ARG A 193 8.72 -8.37 -15.76
CA ARG A 193 7.66 -9.14 -16.44
C ARG A 193 7.65 -10.59 -15.99
N GLU A 194 6.43 -11.12 -15.87
CA GLU A 194 6.15 -12.55 -15.73
C GLU A 194 4.92 -12.88 -16.57
N ALA A 195 5.12 -13.62 -17.65
CA ALA A 195 4.11 -13.92 -18.67
C ALA A 195 3.49 -12.64 -19.27
N ASP A 196 2.16 -12.48 -19.18
CA ASP A 196 1.42 -11.28 -19.63
C ASP A 196 1.34 -10.17 -18.58
N ARG A 197 1.88 -10.40 -17.39
CA ARG A 197 1.90 -9.43 -16.27
C ARG A 197 3.18 -8.63 -16.29
N LEU A 198 3.05 -7.34 -16.39
CA LEU A 198 4.14 -6.37 -16.36
C LEU A 198 4.01 -5.47 -15.14
N MET A 199 5.04 -5.39 -14.32
CA MET A 199 5.11 -4.48 -13.19
C MET A 199 6.12 -3.38 -13.49
N ILE A 200 5.71 -2.13 -13.32
CA ILE A 200 6.60 -0.96 -13.40
C ILE A 200 6.67 -0.32 -12.02
N ALA A 201 7.90 -0.14 -11.53
CA ALA A 201 8.18 0.58 -10.29
C ALA A 201 8.77 1.95 -10.61
N THR A 202 8.21 2.99 -10.02
CA THR A 202 8.71 4.37 -10.12
C THR A 202 9.26 4.79 -8.76
N LEU A 203 10.54 5.16 -8.70
CA LEU A 203 11.21 5.69 -7.52
C LEU A 203 11.43 7.19 -7.72
N MET A 204 10.86 8.02 -6.88
CA MET A 204 10.89 9.48 -6.99
C MET A 204 11.91 10.07 -6.02
N TYR A 205 13.04 10.52 -6.55
CA TYR A 205 14.08 11.20 -5.78
C TYR A 205 13.88 12.70 -5.83
N ARG A 206 13.91 13.35 -4.66
CA ARG A 206 13.84 14.80 -4.52
C ARG A 206 14.96 15.25 -3.58
N ASP A 207 15.75 16.23 -4.04
CA ASP A 207 16.94 16.71 -3.31
C ASP A 207 17.90 15.56 -2.92
N GLY A 208 18.06 14.58 -3.84
CA GLY A 208 18.93 13.42 -3.64
C GLY A 208 18.39 12.36 -2.69
N LYS A 209 17.19 12.53 -2.13
CA LYS A 209 16.52 11.58 -1.23
C LYS A 209 15.34 10.93 -1.93
N LEU A 210 15.15 9.64 -1.71
CA LEU A 210 13.97 8.95 -2.20
C LEU A 210 12.76 9.37 -1.34
N GLU A 211 11.86 10.16 -1.92
CA GLU A 211 10.67 10.68 -1.24
C GLU A 211 9.44 9.78 -1.39
N GLU A 212 9.27 9.23 -2.58
CA GLU A 212 8.08 8.42 -2.89
C GLU A 212 8.47 7.28 -3.84
N SER A 213 7.68 6.21 -3.80
CA SER A 213 7.71 5.18 -4.82
C SER A 213 6.31 4.68 -5.09
N ALA A 214 6.09 4.24 -6.30
CA ALA A 214 4.82 3.69 -6.76
C ALA A 214 5.08 2.45 -7.61
N THR A 215 4.16 1.49 -7.57
CA THR A 215 4.21 0.34 -8.47
C THR A 215 2.89 0.24 -9.22
N ARG A 216 2.95 -0.12 -10.50
CA ARG A 216 1.79 -0.31 -11.35
C ARG A 216 1.91 -1.59 -12.14
N GLU A 217 0.85 -2.38 -12.08
CA GLU A 217 0.74 -3.63 -12.83
C GLU A 217 -0.11 -3.42 -14.07
N PHE A 218 0.33 -4.03 -15.15
CA PHE A 218 -0.35 -4.06 -16.44
C PHE A 218 -0.43 -5.49 -16.96
N LYS A 219 -1.53 -5.84 -17.60
CA LYS A 219 -1.64 -7.04 -18.42
C LYS A 219 -1.43 -6.63 -19.86
N THR A 220 -0.29 -6.96 -20.41
CA THR A 220 0.10 -6.54 -21.76
C THR A 220 0.98 -7.57 -22.46
N LEU A 221 0.81 -7.70 -23.77
CA LEU A 221 1.63 -8.53 -24.65
C LEU A 221 2.63 -7.68 -25.48
N LEU A 222 2.63 -6.36 -25.29
CA LEU A 222 3.62 -5.48 -25.92
C LEU A 222 5.03 -5.84 -25.44
N PRO A 223 6.07 -5.67 -26.28
CA PRO A 223 7.46 -5.71 -25.82
C PRO A 223 7.70 -4.78 -24.64
N ASP A 224 8.69 -5.10 -23.82
CA ASP A 224 8.97 -4.36 -22.58
C ASP A 224 9.33 -2.90 -22.84
N GLU A 225 10.07 -2.64 -23.91
CA GLU A 225 10.48 -1.30 -24.34
C GLU A 225 9.27 -0.46 -24.72
N GLU A 226 8.38 -0.97 -25.56
CA GLU A 226 7.15 -0.28 -26.00
C GLU A 226 6.20 -0.05 -24.81
N ALA A 227 6.07 -1.05 -23.94
CA ALA A 227 5.22 -0.93 -22.75
C ALA A 227 5.75 0.14 -21.78
N LEU A 228 7.07 0.21 -21.58
CA LEU A 228 7.69 1.22 -20.73
C LEU A 228 7.54 2.63 -21.34
N GLU A 229 7.73 2.77 -22.64
CA GLU A 229 7.57 4.04 -23.34
C GLU A 229 6.13 4.56 -23.24
N GLY A 230 5.15 3.70 -23.55
CA GLY A 230 3.73 4.04 -23.40
C GLY A 230 3.35 4.40 -21.96
N PHE A 231 3.95 3.71 -20.97
CA PHE A 231 3.79 4.07 -19.57
C PHE A 231 4.34 5.47 -19.28
N LEU A 232 5.57 5.78 -19.69
CA LEU A 232 6.21 7.07 -19.43
C LEU A 232 5.40 8.23 -20.01
N MET A 233 4.90 8.08 -21.25
CA MET A 233 4.03 9.06 -21.87
C MET A 233 2.75 9.29 -21.06
N ALA A 234 2.04 8.20 -20.69
CA ALA A 234 0.81 8.29 -19.90
C ALA A 234 1.05 8.85 -18.47
N TYR A 235 2.22 8.56 -17.89
CA TYR A 235 2.61 9.02 -16.56
C TYR A 235 2.90 10.52 -16.57
N TYR A 236 3.82 10.99 -17.44
CA TYR A 236 4.23 12.40 -17.46
C TYR A 236 3.17 13.34 -18.05
N GLU A 237 2.23 12.83 -18.83
CA GLU A 237 1.10 13.64 -19.25
C GLU A 237 0.22 14.10 -18.08
N ARG A 238 0.12 13.28 -17.01
CA ARG A 238 -0.71 13.56 -15.83
C ARG A 238 0.09 14.03 -14.62
N ALA A 239 1.41 13.99 -14.70
CA ALA A 239 2.28 14.36 -13.60
C ALA A 239 2.13 15.84 -13.25
N SER A 240 1.91 16.15 -11.98
CA SER A 240 1.89 17.53 -11.46
C SER A 240 3.30 18.11 -11.32
N PHE A 241 4.31 17.27 -11.26
CA PHE A 241 5.72 17.63 -11.21
C PHE A 241 6.52 16.68 -12.11
N VAL A 242 7.36 17.26 -12.96
CA VAL A 242 8.30 16.53 -13.83
C VAL A 242 9.73 16.78 -13.31
N PRO A 243 10.56 15.76 -13.05
CA PRO A 243 11.94 15.97 -12.61
C PRO A 243 12.85 16.44 -13.76
N GLY A 244 14.05 16.92 -13.45
CA GLY A 244 15.06 17.26 -14.47
C GLY A 244 15.71 16.05 -15.13
N GLU A 245 15.62 14.90 -14.49
CA GLU A 245 16.23 13.66 -14.97
C GLU A 245 15.27 12.47 -14.74
N VAL A 246 15.14 11.65 -15.78
CA VAL A 246 14.38 10.40 -15.77
C VAL A 246 15.31 9.26 -16.13
N LEU A 247 15.42 8.26 -15.26
CA LEU A 247 16.22 7.06 -15.48
C LEU A 247 15.31 5.89 -15.79
N VAL A 248 15.68 5.08 -16.77
CA VAL A 248 14.93 3.90 -17.21
C VAL A 248 15.82 2.66 -17.22
N SER A 249 15.24 1.50 -16.95
CA SER A 249 15.97 0.24 -16.88
C SER A 249 16.25 -0.39 -18.25
N LEU A 250 15.51 0.01 -19.29
CA LEU A 250 15.67 -0.52 -20.62
C LEU A 250 16.19 0.54 -21.61
N PRO A 251 16.97 0.12 -22.62
CA PRO A 251 17.33 0.98 -23.73
C PRO A 251 16.08 1.17 -24.63
N LEU A 252 15.52 2.38 -24.64
CA LEU A 252 14.40 2.71 -25.52
C LEU A 252 14.94 3.29 -26.85
N GLU A 253 14.36 2.92 -27.97
CA GLU A 253 14.79 3.43 -29.28
C GLU A 253 14.47 4.93 -29.40
N GLY A 254 13.33 5.38 -28.87
CA GLY A 254 12.85 6.78 -28.93
C GLY A 254 13.28 7.68 -27.76
N LEU A 255 14.40 7.42 -27.07
CA LEU A 255 14.83 8.18 -25.87
C LEU A 255 14.93 9.69 -26.10
N GLU A 256 15.44 10.13 -27.27
CA GLU A 256 15.57 11.55 -27.61
C GLU A 256 14.21 12.19 -27.82
N ALA A 257 13.34 11.58 -28.63
CA ALA A 257 11.98 12.06 -28.87
C ALA A 257 11.15 12.12 -27.59
N LEU A 258 11.30 11.12 -26.72
CA LEU A 258 10.66 11.08 -25.40
C LEU A 258 11.20 12.18 -24.47
N SER A 259 12.51 12.42 -24.47
CA SER A 259 13.13 13.52 -23.73
C SER A 259 12.59 14.89 -24.17
N ASP A 260 12.49 15.09 -25.49
CA ASP A 260 11.95 16.33 -26.06
C ASP A 260 10.49 16.51 -25.72
N TRP A 261 9.67 15.45 -25.85
CA TRP A 261 8.26 15.51 -25.52
C TRP A 261 8.04 15.83 -24.03
N ILE A 262 8.79 15.18 -23.11
CA ILE A 262 8.72 15.46 -21.68
C ILE A 262 9.22 16.88 -21.37
N SER A 263 10.27 17.35 -22.06
CA SER A 263 10.81 18.70 -21.89
C SER A 263 9.81 19.77 -22.28
N ASP A 264 9.10 19.61 -23.40
CA ASP A 264 8.04 20.52 -23.84
C ASP A 264 6.91 20.57 -22.80
N ARG A 265 6.52 19.40 -22.27
CA ARG A 265 5.47 19.29 -21.24
C ARG A 265 5.89 19.97 -19.92
N ALA A 266 7.17 19.91 -19.58
CA ALA A 266 7.75 20.48 -18.37
C ALA A 266 8.15 21.96 -18.52
N GLU A 267 8.11 22.54 -19.74
CA GLU A 267 8.60 23.87 -20.08
C GLU A 267 10.07 24.08 -19.68
N ARG A 268 10.85 23.01 -19.64
CA ARG A 268 12.28 23.00 -19.30
C ARG A 268 12.96 21.72 -19.77
N ARG A 269 14.27 21.77 -19.91
CA ARG A 269 15.04 20.59 -20.33
C ARG A 269 14.92 19.45 -19.32
N VAL A 270 14.52 18.28 -19.80
CA VAL A 270 14.46 17.01 -19.08
C VAL A 270 15.27 15.99 -19.85
N THR A 271 16.11 15.23 -19.16
CA THR A 271 16.92 14.18 -19.78
C THR A 271 16.36 12.82 -19.39
N VAL A 272 16.00 12.01 -20.39
CA VAL A 272 15.68 10.59 -20.19
C VAL A 272 16.90 9.78 -20.57
N SER A 273 17.33 8.84 -19.73
CA SER A 273 18.51 8.03 -19.99
C SER A 273 18.44 6.63 -19.38
N ASN A 274 19.12 5.67 -20.04
CA ASN A 274 19.36 4.34 -19.53
C ASN A 274 20.83 4.26 -19.05
N PRO A 275 21.10 4.36 -17.72
CA PRO A 275 22.46 4.40 -17.20
C PRO A 275 23.11 3.02 -17.22
N GLN A 276 24.37 2.95 -17.67
CA GLN A 276 25.13 1.71 -17.79
C GLN A 276 26.16 1.51 -16.67
N ARG A 277 26.40 2.51 -15.80
CA ARG A 277 27.41 2.47 -14.73
C ARG A 277 27.14 3.49 -13.61
N GLY A 278 27.78 3.26 -12.48
CA GLY A 278 27.76 4.20 -11.33
C GLY A 278 26.44 4.17 -10.55
N ASP A 279 26.27 5.15 -9.68
CA ASP A 279 25.13 5.24 -8.74
C ASP A 279 23.77 5.24 -9.44
N LYS A 280 23.68 5.81 -10.62
CA LYS A 280 22.44 5.83 -11.40
C LYS A 280 22.01 4.43 -11.85
N LEU A 281 22.97 3.57 -12.24
CA LEU A 281 22.69 2.18 -12.56
C LEU A 281 22.16 1.43 -11.31
N GLU A 282 22.74 1.66 -10.14
CA GLU A 282 22.28 1.04 -8.91
C GLU A 282 20.85 1.48 -8.53
N MET A 283 20.50 2.75 -8.80
CA MET A 283 19.11 3.23 -8.64
C MET A 283 18.14 2.50 -9.57
N VAL A 284 18.52 2.28 -10.81
CA VAL A 284 17.72 1.54 -11.80
C VAL A 284 17.55 0.08 -11.38
N LYS A 285 18.62 -0.60 -10.99
CA LYS A 285 18.57 -1.97 -10.47
C LYS A 285 17.64 -2.06 -9.23
N LEU A 286 17.69 -1.05 -8.36
CA LEU A 286 16.78 -0.99 -7.21
C LEU A 286 15.32 -0.90 -7.66
N ALA A 287 15.01 -0.12 -8.68
CA ALA A 287 13.66 -0.02 -9.23
C ALA A 287 13.21 -1.37 -9.84
N ASP A 288 14.06 -2.09 -10.57
CA ASP A 288 13.75 -3.44 -11.11
C ASP A 288 13.48 -4.46 -9.99
N VAL A 289 14.30 -4.43 -8.93
CA VAL A 289 14.09 -5.29 -7.75
C VAL A 289 12.75 -4.98 -7.09
N ASN A 290 12.38 -3.71 -7.01
CA ASN A 290 11.10 -3.30 -6.45
C ASN A 290 9.92 -3.74 -7.34
N ALA A 291 10.02 -3.62 -8.65
CA ALA A 291 9.02 -4.14 -9.59
C ALA A 291 8.83 -5.66 -9.42
N ARG A 292 9.92 -6.41 -9.38
CA ARG A 292 9.89 -7.87 -9.16
C ARG A 292 9.25 -8.24 -7.83
N HIS A 293 9.64 -7.57 -6.76
CA HIS A 293 9.07 -7.83 -5.43
C HIS A 293 7.56 -7.54 -5.39
N ALA A 294 7.14 -6.41 -5.95
CA ALA A 294 5.73 -6.03 -5.99
C ALA A 294 4.87 -7.05 -6.76
N LEU A 295 5.36 -7.55 -7.91
CA LEU A 295 4.63 -8.57 -8.67
C LEU A 295 4.50 -9.88 -7.90
N ARG A 296 5.57 -10.34 -7.23
CA ARG A 296 5.53 -11.55 -6.41
C ARG A 296 4.57 -11.44 -5.24
N VAL A 297 4.60 -10.32 -4.50
CA VAL A 297 3.68 -10.08 -3.37
C VAL A 297 2.23 -10.10 -3.84
N ARG A 298 1.93 -9.55 -5.02
CA ARG A 298 0.59 -9.62 -5.60
C ARG A 298 0.18 -11.03 -5.96
N ALA A 299 1.06 -11.80 -6.63
CA ALA A 299 0.79 -13.19 -6.97
C ALA A 299 0.53 -14.05 -5.72
N GLU A 300 1.35 -13.91 -4.68
CA GLU A 300 1.16 -14.60 -3.40
C GLU A 300 -0.17 -14.20 -2.72
N THR A 301 -0.54 -12.92 -2.80
CA THR A 301 -1.82 -12.44 -2.26
C THR A 301 -3.01 -13.02 -3.03
N GLU A 302 -2.94 -13.04 -4.36
CA GLU A 302 -3.97 -13.63 -5.22
C GLU A 302 -4.14 -15.13 -4.96
N ASP A 303 -3.04 -15.88 -4.83
CA ASP A 303 -3.09 -17.32 -4.54
C ASP A 303 -3.62 -17.61 -3.14
N ARG A 304 -3.24 -16.79 -2.15
CA ARG A 304 -3.82 -16.86 -0.81
C ARG A 304 -5.33 -16.60 -0.84
N ASN A 305 -5.77 -15.58 -1.57
CA ASN A 305 -7.19 -15.27 -1.68
C ASN A 305 -7.97 -16.40 -2.36
N LYS A 306 -7.42 -17.02 -3.41
CA LYS A 306 -8.01 -18.19 -4.04
C LYS A 306 -8.15 -19.37 -3.06
N THR A 307 -7.15 -19.58 -2.21
CA THR A 307 -7.20 -20.61 -1.18
C THR A 307 -8.30 -20.32 -0.16
N LEU A 308 -8.38 -19.08 0.36
CA LEU A 308 -9.41 -18.66 1.29
C LEU A 308 -10.83 -18.77 0.69
N LEU A 309 -10.99 -18.46 -0.59
CA LEU A 309 -12.28 -18.63 -1.27
C LEU A 309 -12.69 -20.09 -1.43
N ARG A 310 -11.74 -21.02 -1.61
CA ARG A 310 -12.03 -22.46 -1.61
C ARG A 310 -12.40 -22.95 -0.21
N GLU A 311 -11.67 -22.55 0.81
CA GLU A 311 -12.01 -22.86 2.21
C GLU A 311 -13.41 -22.35 2.57
N LEU A 312 -13.78 -21.15 2.12
CA LEU A 312 -15.11 -20.60 2.29
C LEU A 312 -16.17 -21.40 1.54
N GLN A 313 -15.87 -21.82 0.29
CA GLN A 313 -16.74 -22.69 -0.50
C GLN A 313 -17.04 -24.01 0.24
N GLU A 314 -15.99 -24.67 0.74
CA GLU A 314 -16.10 -25.94 1.47
C GLU A 314 -16.87 -25.76 2.78
N ALA A 315 -16.54 -24.72 3.56
CA ALA A 315 -17.20 -24.43 4.85
C ALA A 315 -18.70 -24.15 4.72
N LEU A 316 -19.12 -23.54 3.61
CA LEU A 316 -20.53 -23.20 3.35
C LEU A 316 -21.23 -24.21 2.44
N GLY A 317 -20.54 -25.22 1.92
CA GLY A 317 -21.11 -26.21 1.00
C GLY A 317 -21.56 -25.62 -0.34
N LEU A 318 -20.87 -24.56 -0.84
CA LEU A 318 -21.23 -23.92 -2.09
C LEU A 318 -20.78 -24.78 -3.30
N GLU A 319 -21.56 -24.76 -4.38
CA GLU A 319 -21.21 -25.49 -5.62
C GLU A 319 -19.91 -24.98 -6.25
N ARG A 320 -19.61 -23.66 -6.11
CA ARG A 320 -18.42 -23.01 -6.62
C ARG A 320 -17.90 -21.96 -5.65
N ALA A 321 -16.62 -21.62 -5.73
CA ALA A 321 -16.03 -20.56 -4.94
C ALA A 321 -16.68 -19.21 -5.29
N PRO A 322 -17.10 -18.38 -4.31
CA PRO A 322 -17.80 -17.14 -4.58
C PRO A 322 -16.82 -16.06 -5.05
N VAL A 323 -16.87 -15.71 -6.33
CA VAL A 323 -16.04 -14.65 -6.93
C VAL A 323 -16.50 -13.26 -6.49
N ARG A 324 -17.84 -13.05 -6.51
CA ARG A 324 -18.45 -11.80 -6.06
C ARG A 324 -19.26 -12.06 -4.80
N MET A 325 -18.88 -11.39 -3.73
CA MET A 325 -19.60 -11.42 -2.45
C MET A 325 -20.10 -10.02 -2.10
N GLU A 326 -21.31 -9.92 -1.60
CA GLU A 326 -21.90 -8.66 -1.16
C GLU A 326 -22.37 -8.78 0.30
N CYS A 327 -21.94 -7.82 1.15
CA CYS A 327 -22.36 -7.76 2.54
C CYS A 327 -23.26 -6.54 2.75
N PHE A 328 -24.36 -6.73 3.44
CA PHE A 328 -25.36 -5.69 3.75
C PHE A 328 -25.45 -5.46 5.25
N ASP A 329 -25.44 -4.18 5.62
CA ASP A 329 -25.62 -3.70 6.97
C ASP A 329 -26.65 -2.55 6.99
N ILE A 330 -27.52 -2.50 8.01
CA ILE A 330 -28.49 -1.43 8.22
C ILE A 330 -27.99 -0.53 9.33
N SER A 331 -27.87 0.76 9.04
CA SER A 331 -27.43 1.76 10.01
C SER A 331 -28.46 2.87 10.16
N HIS A 332 -28.73 3.26 11.40
CA HIS A 332 -29.64 4.34 11.74
C HIS A 332 -28.88 5.62 12.09
N GLY A 333 -29.03 6.65 11.28
CA GLY A 333 -28.46 8.00 11.52
C GLY A 333 -29.39 8.88 12.35
N GLY A 334 -29.19 8.94 13.67
CA GLY A 334 -29.82 9.98 14.51
C GLY A 334 -31.35 10.04 14.52
N GLY A 335 -32.06 8.97 14.19
CA GLY A 335 -33.51 8.84 14.38
C GLY A 335 -34.40 9.26 13.20
N LYS A 336 -33.89 9.69 12.06
CA LYS A 336 -34.73 10.09 10.90
C LYS A 336 -34.36 9.49 9.55
N ASP A 337 -33.12 9.03 9.34
CA ASP A 337 -32.69 8.47 8.07
C ASP A 337 -32.10 7.07 8.28
N THR A 338 -32.80 6.04 7.81
CA THR A 338 -32.26 4.67 7.76
C THR A 338 -31.53 4.49 6.42
N VAL A 339 -30.27 4.05 6.50
CA VAL A 339 -29.39 3.83 5.35
C VAL A 339 -28.84 2.40 5.42
N ALA A 340 -28.89 1.69 4.30
CA ALA A 340 -28.16 0.43 4.17
C ALA A 340 -26.84 0.62 3.43
N SER A 341 -25.79 -0.01 3.94
CA SER A 341 -24.48 -0.11 3.29
C SER A 341 -24.37 -1.43 2.54
N ASN A 342 -23.83 -1.39 1.33
CA ASN A 342 -23.44 -2.57 0.57
C ASN A 342 -21.92 -2.53 0.37
N VAL A 343 -21.22 -3.50 0.92
CA VAL A 343 -19.80 -3.74 0.74
C VAL A 343 -19.61 -4.89 -0.23
N VAL A 344 -18.77 -4.71 -1.22
CA VAL A 344 -18.56 -5.69 -2.29
C VAL A 344 -17.13 -6.21 -2.24
N PHE A 345 -16.99 -7.53 -2.30
CA PHE A 345 -15.71 -8.21 -2.52
C PHE A 345 -15.71 -8.88 -3.90
N MET A 346 -14.57 -8.77 -4.58
CA MET A 346 -14.30 -9.45 -5.86
C MET A 346 -13.02 -10.27 -5.70
N GLU A 347 -13.07 -11.56 -5.99
CA GLU A 347 -11.90 -12.45 -5.86
C GLU A 347 -11.22 -12.38 -4.48
N GLY A 348 -12.01 -12.22 -3.41
CA GLY A 348 -11.53 -12.13 -2.02
C GLY A 348 -10.97 -10.75 -1.60
N VAL A 349 -11.01 -9.72 -2.46
CA VAL A 349 -10.55 -8.37 -2.15
C VAL A 349 -11.69 -7.34 -2.14
N PRO A 350 -11.64 -6.32 -1.26
CA PRO A 350 -12.63 -5.24 -1.22
C PRO A 350 -12.67 -4.44 -2.53
N ALA A 351 -13.80 -4.46 -3.20
CA ALA A 351 -14.04 -3.75 -4.47
C ALA A 351 -14.77 -2.41 -4.23
N LYS A 352 -14.07 -1.43 -3.66
CA LYS A 352 -14.65 -0.14 -3.20
C LYS A 352 -15.43 0.63 -4.27
N ALA A 353 -15.07 0.50 -5.55
CA ALA A 353 -15.79 1.13 -6.66
C ALA A 353 -17.24 0.61 -6.80
N HIS A 354 -17.50 -0.59 -6.28
CA HIS A 354 -18.81 -1.24 -6.31
C HIS A 354 -19.63 -1.04 -5.04
N TYR A 355 -19.07 -0.40 -4.00
CA TYR A 355 -19.82 -0.08 -2.77
C TYR A 355 -21.00 0.83 -3.05
N ARG A 356 -22.12 0.60 -2.40
CA ARG A 356 -23.33 1.41 -2.54
C ARG A 356 -23.95 1.71 -1.19
N HIS A 357 -24.63 2.85 -1.13
CA HIS A 357 -25.52 3.22 -0.03
C HIS A 357 -26.94 3.26 -0.55
N TYR A 358 -27.85 2.66 0.17
CA TYR A 358 -29.26 2.64 -0.16
C TYR A 358 -30.04 3.43 0.89
N LYS A 359 -30.68 4.52 0.48
CA LYS A 359 -31.64 5.22 1.32
C LYS A 359 -32.96 4.41 1.33
N ILE A 360 -33.49 4.11 2.52
CA ILE A 360 -34.76 3.41 2.69
C ILE A 360 -35.90 4.35 2.31
N LYS A 361 -36.91 3.86 1.59
CA LYS A 361 -38.02 4.65 1.05
C LYS A 361 -39.38 4.17 1.48
N SER A 362 -39.54 2.91 1.88
CA SER A 362 -40.83 2.27 2.03
C SER A 362 -41.53 2.53 3.37
N HIS A 363 -40.80 3.00 4.41
CA HIS A 363 -41.36 3.22 5.73
C HIS A 363 -40.54 4.18 6.57
N ASP A 364 -41.22 4.93 7.44
CA ASP A 364 -40.63 5.92 8.37
C ASP A 364 -40.32 5.33 9.77
N ARG A 365 -40.36 4.01 9.95
CA ARG A 365 -40.13 3.35 11.24
C ARG A 365 -38.82 2.56 11.23
N ASN A 366 -38.16 2.47 12.38
CA ASN A 366 -36.98 1.62 12.62
C ASN A 366 -37.38 0.13 12.53
N ASP A 367 -37.69 -0.34 11.32
CA ASP A 367 -37.91 -1.76 11.00
C ASP A 367 -36.78 -2.25 10.12
N ASP A 368 -35.75 -2.81 10.76
CA ASP A 368 -34.56 -3.35 10.08
C ASP A 368 -34.91 -4.50 9.14
N PHE A 369 -35.96 -5.28 9.47
CA PHE A 369 -36.38 -6.38 8.63
C PHE A 369 -36.97 -5.91 7.31
N ALA A 370 -37.86 -4.93 7.35
CA ALA A 370 -38.45 -4.36 6.16
C ALA A 370 -37.41 -3.54 5.34
N SER A 371 -36.47 -2.87 6.02
CA SER A 371 -35.36 -2.15 5.39
C SER A 371 -34.45 -3.07 4.62
N MET A 372 -34.07 -4.20 5.21
CA MET A 372 -33.20 -5.20 4.56
C MET A 372 -33.90 -5.82 3.34
N GLU A 373 -35.18 -6.17 3.48
CA GLU A 373 -35.99 -6.72 2.37
C GLU A 373 -36.05 -5.72 1.20
N GLU A 374 -36.37 -4.44 1.46
CA GLU A 374 -36.41 -3.41 0.42
C GLU A 374 -35.08 -3.30 -0.34
N VAL A 375 -33.98 -3.23 0.40
CA VAL A 375 -32.65 -3.06 -0.19
C VAL A 375 -32.28 -4.26 -1.06
N LEU A 376 -32.45 -5.46 -0.56
CA LEU A 376 -32.13 -6.68 -1.29
C LEU A 376 -33.03 -6.86 -2.51
N ARG A 377 -34.31 -6.59 -2.40
CA ARG A 377 -35.23 -6.60 -3.57
C ARG A 377 -34.75 -5.66 -4.67
N ARG A 378 -34.39 -4.41 -4.32
CA ARG A 378 -33.85 -3.42 -5.26
C ARG A 378 -32.52 -3.88 -5.88
N ARG A 379 -31.63 -4.48 -5.07
CA ARG A 379 -30.33 -4.99 -5.54
C ARG A 379 -30.48 -6.18 -6.48
N LEU A 380 -31.31 -7.15 -6.10
CA LEU A 380 -31.55 -8.35 -6.90
C LEU A 380 -32.25 -8.02 -8.22
N THR A 381 -33.31 -7.19 -8.20
CA THR A 381 -33.97 -6.73 -9.43
C THR A 381 -32.99 -6.07 -10.39
N ARG A 382 -32.12 -5.20 -9.86
CA ARG A 382 -31.08 -4.55 -10.65
C ARG A 382 -30.04 -5.56 -11.13
N GLY A 383 -29.62 -6.49 -10.28
CA GLY A 383 -28.62 -7.51 -10.60
C GLY A 383 -29.08 -8.47 -11.72
N LEU A 384 -30.37 -8.83 -11.71
CA LEU A 384 -30.99 -9.60 -12.80
C LEU A 384 -30.96 -8.82 -14.12
N ALA A 385 -31.29 -7.53 -14.08
CA ALA A 385 -31.30 -6.69 -15.28
C ALA A 385 -29.89 -6.44 -15.85
N GLU A 386 -28.87 -6.32 -14.97
CA GLU A 386 -27.48 -6.04 -15.36
C GLU A 386 -26.62 -7.30 -15.52
N GLY A 387 -27.12 -8.49 -15.19
CA GLY A 387 -26.36 -9.76 -15.21
C GLY A 387 -25.17 -9.77 -14.24
N ASN A 388 -25.29 -9.13 -13.06
CA ASN A 388 -24.21 -8.97 -12.09
C ASN A 388 -24.62 -9.36 -10.67
N LEU A 389 -25.38 -10.44 -10.53
CA LEU A 389 -25.72 -11.00 -9.22
C LEU A 389 -24.47 -11.50 -8.49
N PRO A 390 -24.40 -11.35 -7.15
CA PRO A 390 -23.34 -11.98 -6.36
C PRO A 390 -23.57 -13.49 -6.21
N GLU A 391 -22.49 -14.26 -6.07
CA GLU A 391 -22.57 -15.68 -5.74
C GLU A 391 -22.81 -15.92 -4.23
N LEU A 392 -22.51 -14.92 -3.39
CA LEU A 392 -22.75 -14.98 -1.96
C LEU A 392 -23.23 -13.63 -1.45
N ILE A 393 -24.36 -13.64 -0.73
CA ILE A 393 -24.85 -12.50 0.03
C ILE A 393 -24.68 -12.79 1.52
N VAL A 394 -24.03 -11.87 2.22
CA VAL A 394 -23.85 -11.90 3.67
C VAL A 394 -24.70 -10.79 4.29
N ILE A 395 -25.48 -11.14 5.31
CA ILE A 395 -26.38 -10.21 6.00
C ILE A 395 -25.98 -10.17 7.47
N ASP A 396 -25.75 -8.97 7.98
CA ASP A 396 -25.60 -8.76 9.42
C ASP A 396 -27.00 -8.77 10.06
N GLY A 397 -27.40 -9.95 10.55
CA GLY A 397 -28.74 -10.12 11.10
C GLY A 397 -29.07 -11.54 11.58
N GLY A 398 -30.17 -11.67 12.28
CA GLY A 398 -30.67 -12.93 12.83
C GLY A 398 -31.59 -13.70 11.87
N LEU A 399 -32.08 -14.87 12.34
CA LEU A 399 -32.95 -15.77 11.57
C LEU A 399 -34.22 -15.09 11.02
N GLY A 400 -34.77 -14.09 11.71
CA GLY A 400 -35.94 -13.35 11.24
C GLY A 400 -35.69 -12.49 10.02
N GLN A 401 -34.51 -11.83 9.94
CA GLN A 401 -34.06 -11.08 8.75
C GLN A 401 -33.83 -12.02 7.59
N LEU A 402 -33.13 -13.13 7.84
CA LEU A 402 -32.86 -14.14 6.83
C LEU A 402 -34.12 -14.70 6.20
N ALA A 403 -35.16 -15.01 7.01
CA ALA A 403 -36.42 -15.53 6.49
C ALA A 403 -37.13 -14.54 5.54
N ARG A 404 -37.13 -13.24 5.85
CA ARG A 404 -37.69 -12.22 4.94
C ARG A 404 -36.92 -12.05 3.66
N VAL A 405 -35.60 -12.10 3.77
CA VAL A 405 -34.71 -12.05 2.59
C VAL A 405 -34.94 -13.27 1.71
N GLN A 406 -35.07 -14.46 2.28
CA GLN A 406 -35.39 -15.68 1.54
C GLN A 406 -36.70 -15.55 0.77
N ALA A 407 -37.73 -15.01 1.42
CA ALA A 407 -39.02 -14.78 0.75
C ALA A 407 -38.92 -13.80 -0.43
N ALA A 408 -38.05 -12.76 -0.34
CA ALA A 408 -37.76 -11.84 -1.45
C ALA A 408 -37.00 -12.54 -2.59
N PHE A 409 -36.09 -13.43 -2.27
CA PHE A 409 -35.38 -14.28 -3.23
C PHE A 409 -36.36 -15.20 -4.00
N ASP A 410 -37.18 -15.92 -3.28
CA ASP A 410 -38.16 -16.86 -3.84
C ASP A 410 -39.12 -16.17 -4.82
N GLN A 411 -39.52 -14.92 -4.51
CA GLN A 411 -40.39 -14.13 -5.38
C GLN A 411 -39.73 -13.65 -6.66
N LEU A 412 -38.43 -13.33 -6.61
CA LEU A 412 -37.69 -12.84 -7.75
C LEU A 412 -37.10 -13.96 -8.60
N ASN A 413 -37.05 -15.17 -8.04
CA ASN A 413 -36.51 -16.40 -8.66
C ASN A 413 -35.20 -16.12 -9.42
N PRO A 414 -34.17 -15.53 -8.76
CA PRO A 414 -32.87 -15.36 -9.40
C PRO A 414 -32.25 -16.74 -9.61
N ALA A 415 -31.96 -17.07 -10.87
CA ALA A 415 -31.34 -18.34 -11.25
C ALA A 415 -29.90 -18.46 -10.73
#